data_dd649e6b10fecad191837f4630a56df4
#
_entry.id   dd649e6b10fecad191837f4630a56df4
#
_cell.length_a   1.000
_cell.length_b   1.000
_cell.length_c   1.000
_cell.angle_alpha   90.00
_cell.angle_beta   90.00
_cell.angle_gamma   90.00
#
_symmetry.space_group_name_H-M   'P 1'
#
loop_
_entity.id
_entity.type
_entity.pdbx_description
1 polymer ?
#
loop_
_entity_poly.entity_id
_entity_poly.type
_entity_poly.pdbx_seq_one_letter_code
_entity_poly.pdbx_strand_id
1 'polypeptide(L)'
;MKTLKYAWRFLMRSKSYTIINLLGLACSLACSIILMRYIHRELTVDAHSVDPEHIIIPIRDIEGNLHPGSLQQGWSETDSVYILDHQIVEQCRLMLQQRDNVVYENSNYAMNIAAVDSTFFHFFHYPVAAGEAHLDAPGDAIITQRYARNIFGKEN
;
A
#
# COMPACT_ATOMS: atom_id res chain seq x y z
N MET A 1 -1.01 42.79 26.47
CA MET A 1 -0.37 41.92 27.46
C MET A 1 -1.10 41.76 28.81
N LYS A 2 -1.94 42.73 29.25
CA LYS A 2 -2.69 42.62 30.52
C LYS A 2 -3.78 41.56 30.49
N THR A 3 -4.50 41.40 29.36
CA THR A 3 -5.62 40.44 29.18
C THR A 3 -5.15 38.97 29.32
N LEU A 4 -3.99 38.61 28.78
CA LEU A 4 -3.43 37.26 28.87
C LEU A 4 -3.13 36.87 30.33
N LYS A 5 -2.63 37.79 31.14
CA LYS A 5 -2.31 37.62 32.56
C LYS A 5 -3.57 37.41 33.40
N TYR A 6 -4.66 38.07 33.08
CA TYR A 6 -5.97 37.88 33.72
C TYR A 6 -6.57 36.51 33.35
N ALA A 7 -6.53 36.12 32.07
CA ALA A 7 -7.00 34.85 31.61
C ALA A 7 -6.26 33.70 32.31
N TRP A 8 -4.91 33.77 32.41
CA TRP A 8 -4.10 32.80 33.11
C TRP A 8 -4.48 32.66 34.61
N ARG A 9 -4.69 33.78 35.31
CA ARG A 9 -5.12 33.76 36.71
C ARG A 9 -6.50 33.15 36.89
N PHE A 10 -7.42 33.39 35.96
CA PHE A 10 -8.77 32.80 35.98
C PHE A 10 -8.71 31.28 35.79
N LEU A 11 -7.93 30.81 34.83
CA LEU A 11 -7.71 29.39 34.57
C LEU A 11 -7.10 28.65 35.78
N MET A 12 -6.16 29.30 36.45
CA MET A 12 -5.50 28.70 37.62
C MET A 12 -6.41 28.70 38.88
N ARG A 13 -7.45 29.47 38.90
CA ARG A 13 -8.41 29.51 40.04
C ARG A 13 -9.43 28.39 39.97
N SER A 14 -9.79 27.90 38.76
CA SER A 14 -10.73 26.81 38.53
C SER A 14 -10.01 25.59 37.93
N LYS A 15 -9.10 25.00 38.69
CA LYS A 15 -8.21 23.93 38.21
C LYS A 15 -8.95 22.73 37.59
N SER A 16 -9.99 22.24 38.27
CA SER A 16 -10.75 21.08 37.82
C SER A 16 -11.46 21.33 36.47
N TYR A 17 -12.08 22.50 36.31
CA TYR A 17 -12.74 22.90 35.08
C TYR A 17 -11.74 23.03 33.93
N THR A 18 -10.59 23.64 34.19
CA THR A 18 -9.52 23.83 33.20
C THR A 18 -8.94 22.50 32.76
N ILE A 19 -8.71 21.55 33.69
CA ILE A 19 -8.20 20.21 33.38
C ILE A 19 -9.20 19.44 32.51
N ILE A 20 -10.48 19.43 32.86
CA ILE A 20 -11.51 18.72 32.10
C ILE A 20 -11.60 19.27 30.66
N ASN A 21 -11.60 20.59 30.51
CA ASN A 21 -11.64 21.21 29.17
C ASN A 21 -10.38 20.92 28.36
N LEU A 22 -9.21 20.95 29.00
CA LEU A 22 -7.94 20.63 28.34
C LEU A 22 -7.88 19.16 27.88
N LEU A 23 -8.35 18.24 28.74
CA LEU A 23 -8.44 16.82 28.37
C LEU A 23 -9.43 16.61 27.23
N GLY A 24 -10.61 17.23 27.26
CA GLY A 24 -11.58 17.14 26.19
C GLY A 24 -11.03 17.66 24.86
N LEU A 25 -10.32 18.80 24.90
CA LEU A 25 -9.67 19.37 23.72
C LEU A 25 -8.55 18.46 23.21
N ALA A 26 -7.72 17.93 24.09
CA ALA A 26 -6.64 17.02 23.72
C ALA A 26 -7.18 15.73 23.07
N CYS A 27 -8.24 15.14 23.65
CA CYS A 27 -8.87 13.95 23.06
C CYS A 27 -9.47 14.25 21.68
N SER A 28 -10.19 15.37 21.53
CA SER A 28 -10.80 15.72 20.24
C SER A 28 -9.75 15.99 19.16
N LEU A 29 -8.65 16.66 19.50
CA LEU A 29 -7.53 16.86 18.57
C LEU A 29 -6.85 15.53 18.20
N ALA A 30 -6.62 14.65 19.16
CA ALA A 30 -6.05 13.34 18.90
C ALA A 30 -6.92 12.51 17.94
N CYS A 31 -8.24 12.47 18.18
CA CYS A 31 -9.18 11.80 17.26
C CYS A 31 -9.17 12.42 15.86
N SER A 32 -9.16 13.74 15.77
CA SER A 32 -9.11 14.46 14.49
C SER A 32 -7.83 14.14 13.70
N ILE A 33 -6.69 14.10 14.37
CA ILE A 33 -5.40 13.76 13.73
C ILE A 33 -5.41 12.31 13.23
N ILE A 34 -5.92 11.37 14.03
CA ILE A 34 -6.02 9.96 13.64
C ILE A 34 -6.92 9.81 12.42
N LEU A 35 -8.10 10.44 12.43
CA LEU A 35 -9.03 10.40 11.30
C LEU A 35 -8.41 11.03 10.04
N MET A 36 -7.75 12.17 10.18
CA MET A 36 -7.08 12.83 9.06
C MET A 36 -6.00 11.93 8.43
N ARG A 37 -5.20 11.26 9.27
CA ARG A 37 -4.18 10.31 8.80
C ARG A 37 -4.80 9.09 8.13
N TYR A 38 -5.91 8.58 8.67
CA TYR A 38 -6.64 7.48 8.07
C TYR A 38 -7.17 7.86 6.68
N ILE A 39 -7.87 8.99 6.59
CA ILE A 39 -8.42 9.50 5.33
C ILE A 39 -7.29 9.75 4.31
N HIS A 40 -6.20 10.39 4.74
CA HIS A 40 -5.06 10.62 3.86
C HIS A 40 -4.46 9.31 3.32
N ARG A 41 -4.32 8.31 4.19
CA ARG A 41 -3.83 7.00 3.78
C ARG A 41 -4.77 6.34 2.78
N GLU A 42 -6.08 6.41 3.01
CA GLU A 42 -7.08 5.80 2.13
C GLU A 42 -7.09 6.48 0.75
N LEU A 43 -7.01 7.80 0.71
CA LEU A 43 -6.94 8.56 -0.54
C LEU A 43 -5.60 8.38 -1.30
N THR A 44 -4.58 7.86 -0.65
CA THR A 44 -3.26 7.64 -1.28
C THR A 44 -2.93 6.17 -1.52
N VAL A 45 -3.89 5.27 -1.31
CA VAL A 45 -3.70 3.83 -1.57
C VAL A 45 -3.27 3.59 -3.02
N ASP A 46 -3.88 4.27 -3.97
CA ASP A 46 -3.64 4.11 -5.40
C ASP A 46 -2.53 5.02 -5.95
N ALA A 47 -1.81 5.73 -5.08
CA ALA A 47 -0.74 6.65 -5.48
C ALA A 47 0.46 5.97 -6.18
N HIS A 48 0.55 4.65 -6.11
CA HIS A 48 1.55 3.86 -6.81
C HIS A 48 1.10 3.45 -8.23
N SER A 49 -0.17 3.62 -8.56
CA SER A 49 -0.67 3.37 -9.92
C SER A 49 -0.29 4.50 -10.85
N VAL A 50 0.15 4.15 -12.07
CA VAL A 50 0.53 5.14 -13.09
C VAL A 50 -0.70 5.91 -13.58
N ASP A 51 -1.81 5.21 -13.78
CA ASP A 51 -3.07 5.78 -14.25
C ASP A 51 -4.26 5.04 -13.60
N PRO A 52 -4.59 5.37 -12.33
CA PRO A 52 -5.59 4.63 -11.57
C PRO A 52 -7.01 4.74 -12.16
N GLU A 53 -7.31 5.78 -12.92
CA GLU A 53 -8.64 6.00 -13.51
C GLU A 53 -8.94 5.03 -14.66
N HIS A 54 -7.91 4.49 -15.31
CA HIS A 54 -8.05 3.55 -16.42
C HIS A 54 -7.71 2.10 -16.03
N ILE A 55 -7.41 1.84 -14.76
CA ILE A 55 -7.17 0.48 -14.27
C ILE A 55 -8.50 -0.14 -13.85
N ILE A 56 -8.82 -1.28 -14.44
CA ILE A 56 -9.97 -2.09 -14.06
C ILE A 56 -9.50 -3.41 -13.44
N ILE A 57 -10.16 -3.81 -12.36
CA ILE A 57 -9.95 -5.11 -11.74
C ILE A 57 -11.16 -5.97 -12.05
N PRO A 58 -11.01 -7.05 -12.84
CA PRO A 58 -12.13 -7.93 -13.13
C PRO A 58 -12.63 -8.60 -11.85
N ILE A 59 -13.92 -8.66 -11.67
CA ILE A 59 -14.57 -9.34 -10.56
C ILE A 59 -15.29 -10.57 -11.11
N ARG A 60 -14.96 -11.73 -10.59
CA ARG A 60 -15.66 -12.98 -10.92
C ARG A 60 -16.69 -13.30 -9.84
N ASP A 61 -17.91 -13.60 -10.26
CA ASP A 61 -18.91 -14.19 -9.38
C ASP A 61 -18.78 -15.72 -9.43
N ILE A 62 -18.46 -16.31 -8.29
CA ILE A 62 -18.41 -17.75 -8.11
C ILE A 62 -19.44 -18.11 -7.05
N GLU A 63 -20.54 -18.74 -7.48
CA GLU A 63 -21.62 -19.19 -6.60
C GLU A 63 -22.20 -18.09 -5.68
N GLY A 64 -22.34 -16.85 -6.20
CA GLY A 64 -22.86 -15.72 -5.43
C GLY A 64 -21.81 -15.00 -4.56
N ASN A 65 -20.53 -15.39 -4.64
CA ASN A 65 -19.43 -14.70 -3.98
C ASN A 65 -18.58 -13.95 -5.02
N LEU A 66 -18.39 -12.66 -4.79
CA LEU A 66 -17.57 -11.80 -5.64
C LEU A 66 -16.09 -11.94 -5.26
N HIS A 67 -15.28 -12.43 -6.21
CA HIS A 67 -13.84 -12.59 -6.06
C HIS A 67 -13.13 -11.59 -6.96
N PRO A 68 -12.52 -10.52 -6.42
CA PRO A 68 -11.75 -9.58 -7.20
C PRO A 68 -10.45 -10.22 -7.69
N GLY A 69 -10.15 -10.03 -8.97
CA GLY A 69 -8.86 -10.39 -9.56
C GLY A 69 -8.53 -11.88 -9.60
N SER A 70 -9.50 -12.77 -9.41
CA SER A 70 -9.25 -14.21 -9.40
C SER A 70 -9.06 -14.78 -10.80
N LEU A 71 -7.90 -14.56 -11.39
CA LEU A 71 -7.42 -15.23 -12.59
C LEU A 71 -6.56 -16.44 -12.22
N GLN A 72 -7.06 -17.29 -11.34
CA GLN A 72 -6.30 -18.40 -10.74
C GLN A 72 -6.05 -19.57 -11.69
N GLN A 73 -6.65 -19.59 -12.84
CA GLN A 73 -6.39 -20.57 -13.91
C GLN A 73 -6.12 -19.82 -15.21
N GLY A 74 -5.08 -20.25 -15.91
CA GLY A 74 -4.54 -19.61 -17.09
C GLY A 74 -5.60 -19.05 -18.05
N TRP A 75 -5.19 -18.11 -18.87
CA TRP A 75 -6.01 -17.48 -19.88
C TRP A 75 -6.80 -18.54 -20.64
N SER A 76 -8.10 -18.50 -20.51
CA SER A 76 -8.98 -19.26 -21.38
C SER A 76 -9.24 -18.44 -22.65
N GLU A 77 -9.71 -19.09 -23.72
CA GLU A 77 -10.17 -18.40 -24.91
C GLU A 77 -11.22 -17.32 -24.58
N THR A 78 -12.02 -17.54 -23.54
CA THR A 78 -13.01 -16.60 -23.02
C THR A 78 -12.38 -15.30 -22.51
N ASP A 79 -11.21 -15.36 -21.89
CA ASP A 79 -10.52 -14.17 -21.40
C ASP A 79 -9.99 -13.33 -22.56
N SER A 80 -9.52 -13.98 -23.64
CA SER A 80 -9.10 -13.30 -24.86
C SER A 80 -10.24 -12.56 -25.55
N VAL A 81 -11.43 -13.15 -25.59
CA VAL A 81 -12.63 -12.50 -26.13
C VAL A 81 -13.02 -11.30 -25.28
N TYR A 82 -12.99 -11.44 -23.96
CA TYR A 82 -13.29 -10.33 -23.05
C TYR A 82 -12.38 -9.12 -23.28
N ILE A 83 -11.07 -9.36 -23.43
CA ILE A 83 -10.07 -8.32 -23.69
C ILE A 83 -10.39 -7.58 -25.00
N LEU A 84 -10.68 -8.31 -26.08
CA LEU A 84 -10.98 -7.72 -27.38
C LEU A 84 -12.30 -6.91 -27.37
N ASP A 85 -13.31 -7.42 -26.69
CA ASP A 85 -14.63 -6.79 -26.63
C ASP A 85 -14.62 -5.50 -25.80
N HIS A 86 -13.79 -5.42 -24.74
CA HIS A 86 -13.72 -4.28 -23.82
C HIS A 86 -12.59 -3.30 -24.13
N GLN A 87 -11.91 -3.43 -25.26
CA GLN A 87 -10.81 -2.55 -25.69
C GLN A 87 -9.67 -2.42 -24.63
N ILE A 88 -9.38 -3.52 -23.95
CA ILE A 88 -8.28 -3.57 -22.99
C ILE A 88 -6.96 -3.56 -23.75
N VAL A 89 -6.14 -2.55 -23.49
CA VAL A 89 -4.87 -2.32 -24.19
C VAL A 89 -3.75 -3.17 -23.60
N GLU A 90 -3.69 -3.25 -22.28
CA GLU A 90 -2.64 -3.95 -21.56
C GLU A 90 -3.18 -4.58 -20.28
N GLN A 91 -2.50 -5.58 -19.78
CA GLN A 91 -2.89 -6.28 -18.57
C GLN A 91 -1.66 -6.58 -17.71
N CYS A 92 -1.90 -6.66 -16.41
CA CYS A 92 -0.91 -7.04 -15.42
C CYS A 92 -1.45 -8.16 -14.54
N ARG A 93 -0.64 -9.16 -14.29
CA ARG A 93 -0.95 -10.23 -13.31
C ARG A 93 -0.17 -10.01 -12.04
N LEU A 94 -0.88 -10.10 -10.94
CA LEU A 94 -0.31 -10.02 -9.62
C LEU A 94 -0.82 -11.19 -8.79
N MET A 95 0.08 -12.08 -8.40
CA MET A 95 -0.20 -13.14 -7.43
C MET A 95 0.51 -12.83 -6.12
N LEU A 96 -0.27 -12.46 -5.14
CA LEU A 96 0.24 -12.25 -3.78
C LEU A 96 0.45 -13.63 -3.14
N GLN A 97 1.69 -14.07 -3.05
CA GLN A 97 2.05 -15.17 -2.17
C GLN A 97 2.23 -14.63 -0.76
N GLN A 98 1.63 -15.32 0.20
CA GLN A 98 1.88 -15.04 1.60
C GLN A 98 3.35 -15.37 1.94
N ARG A 99 3.68 -15.59 3.10
CA ARG A 99 5.04 -15.79 3.58
C ARG A 99 5.70 -17.03 2.97
N ASP A 100 6.86 -16.86 2.32
CA ASP A 100 7.66 -17.95 1.77
C ASP A 100 9.14 -17.80 2.19
N ASN A 101 9.92 -18.84 1.98
CA ASN A 101 11.33 -18.89 2.33
C ASN A 101 12.20 -18.71 1.09
N VAL A 102 13.01 -17.68 1.10
CA VAL A 102 14.05 -17.46 0.09
C VAL A 102 15.39 -17.95 0.65
N VAL A 103 16.07 -18.77 -0.12
CA VAL A 103 17.40 -19.26 0.22
C VAL A 103 18.44 -18.42 -0.50
N TYR A 104 19.32 -17.81 0.25
CA TYR A 104 20.47 -17.12 -0.29
C TYR A 104 21.75 -17.60 0.41
N GLU A 105 22.75 -18.02 -0.39
CA GLU A 105 23.94 -18.72 0.08
C GLU A 105 23.57 -19.94 0.94
N ASN A 106 23.69 -19.94 2.21
CA ASN A 106 23.34 -21.05 3.09
C ASN A 106 22.31 -20.65 4.16
N SER A 107 21.61 -19.53 3.94
CA SER A 107 20.67 -18.93 4.90
C SER A 107 19.25 -18.88 4.33
N ASN A 108 18.27 -19.13 5.19
CA ASN A 108 16.85 -19.03 4.86
C ASN A 108 16.27 -17.70 5.36
N TYR A 109 15.62 -16.98 4.49
CA TYR A 109 14.96 -15.70 4.79
C TYR A 109 13.46 -15.82 4.55
N ALA A 110 12.66 -15.70 5.60
CA ALA A 110 11.22 -15.68 5.48
C ALA A 110 10.75 -14.28 5.05
N MET A 111 10.12 -14.19 3.88
CA MET A 111 9.65 -12.93 3.33
C MET A 111 8.34 -13.09 2.57
N ASN A 112 7.63 -11.98 2.37
CA ASN A 112 6.46 -11.97 1.52
C ASN A 112 6.91 -11.81 0.08
N ILE A 113 6.43 -12.71 -0.78
CA ILE A 113 6.75 -12.73 -2.20
C ILE A 113 5.48 -12.41 -2.98
N ALA A 114 5.60 -11.63 -4.02
CA ALA A 114 4.58 -11.44 -5.03
C ALA A 114 5.14 -11.92 -6.36
N ALA A 115 4.42 -12.79 -7.06
CA ALA A 115 4.71 -13.14 -8.43
C ALA A 115 3.96 -12.17 -9.35
N VAL A 116 4.68 -11.54 -10.24
CA VAL A 116 4.15 -10.54 -11.18
C VAL A 116 4.66 -10.83 -12.59
N ASP A 117 3.97 -10.31 -13.59
CA ASP A 117 4.46 -10.36 -14.97
C ASP A 117 5.35 -9.16 -15.33
N SER A 118 5.89 -9.16 -16.53
CA SER A 118 6.80 -8.12 -17.02
C SER A 118 6.14 -6.74 -17.13
N THR A 119 4.81 -6.69 -17.26
CA THR A 119 4.06 -5.44 -17.40
C THR A 119 3.78 -4.74 -16.07
N PHE A 120 4.10 -5.37 -14.94
CA PHE A 120 3.81 -4.85 -13.62
C PHE A 120 4.27 -3.39 -13.40
N PHE A 121 5.47 -3.06 -13.86
CA PHE A 121 6.01 -1.70 -13.71
C PHE A 121 5.46 -0.68 -14.71
N HIS A 122 4.68 -1.11 -15.68
CA HIS A 122 3.90 -0.19 -16.51
C HIS A 122 2.66 0.31 -15.76
N PHE A 123 2.08 -0.54 -14.91
CA PHE A 123 0.90 -0.20 -14.11
C PHE A 123 1.26 0.48 -12.79
N PHE A 124 2.39 0.11 -12.19
CA PHE A 124 2.74 0.55 -10.85
C PHE A 124 4.13 1.21 -10.82
N HIS A 125 4.15 2.43 -10.31
CA HIS A 125 5.39 3.18 -10.14
C HIS A 125 5.93 3.01 -8.72
N TYR A 126 7.10 2.39 -8.61
CA TYR A 126 7.84 2.29 -7.36
C TYR A 126 9.20 2.96 -7.49
N PRO A 127 9.63 3.78 -6.52
CA PRO A 127 10.95 4.38 -6.54
C PRO A 127 12.03 3.30 -6.44
N VAL A 128 12.93 3.28 -7.40
CA VAL A 128 14.06 2.33 -7.46
C VAL A 128 15.25 2.95 -6.76
N ALA A 129 15.81 2.23 -5.77
CA ALA A 129 17.00 2.68 -5.04
C ALA A 129 18.29 2.27 -5.74
N ALA A 130 18.31 1.13 -6.42
CA ALA A 130 19.45 0.64 -7.18
C ALA A 130 18.97 -0.34 -8.28
N GLY A 131 19.62 -0.36 -9.44
CA GLY A 131 19.23 -1.17 -10.59
C GLY A 131 18.12 -0.54 -11.40
N GLU A 132 17.34 -1.35 -12.07
CA GLU A 132 16.24 -0.94 -12.96
C GLU A 132 14.94 -1.66 -12.56
N ALA A 133 13.80 -0.98 -12.78
CA ALA A 133 12.48 -1.54 -12.48
C ALA A 133 11.93 -2.27 -13.70
N HIS A 134 12.53 -3.37 -14.09
CA HIS A 134 11.99 -4.24 -15.13
C HIS A 134 12.20 -5.71 -14.78
N LEU A 135 11.37 -6.58 -15.35
CA LEU A 135 11.38 -8.02 -15.16
C LEU A 135 11.26 -8.65 -16.55
N ASP A 136 12.38 -8.87 -17.23
CA ASP A 136 12.40 -9.30 -18.64
C ASP A 136 12.48 -10.81 -18.78
N ALA A 137 13.04 -11.50 -17.79
CA ALA A 137 13.25 -12.94 -17.86
C ALA A 137 12.65 -13.68 -16.66
N PRO A 138 12.21 -14.94 -16.85
CA PRO A 138 11.88 -15.82 -15.73
C PRO A 138 13.09 -15.99 -14.81
N GLY A 139 12.96 -15.60 -13.58
CA GLY A 139 14.02 -15.63 -12.59
C GLY A 139 14.52 -14.26 -12.18
N ASP A 140 14.13 -13.19 -12.87
CA ASP A 140 14.38 -11.83 -12.40
C ASP A 140 13.60 -11.59 -11.11
N ALA A 141 14.22 -10.91 -10.17
CA ALA A 141 13.60 -10.59 -8.89
C ALA A 141 13.98 -9.18 -8.45
N ILE A 142 12.97 -8.45 -7.99
CA ILE A 142 13.16 -7.13 -7.37
C ILE A 142 12.83 -7.27 -5.89
N ILE A 143 13.74 -6.79 -5.06
CA ILE A 143 13.59 -6.87 -3.61
C ILE A 143 13.44 -5.46 -3.01
N THR A 144 12.69 -5.35 -1.94
CA THR A 144 12.61 -4.08 -1.22
C THR A 144 13.94 -3.78 -0.52
N GLN A 145 14.26 -2.50 -0.38
CA GLN A 145 15.49 -2.06 0.33
C GLN A 145 15.59 -2.66 1.74
N ARG A 146 14.46 -2.88 2.40
CA ARG A 146 14.42 -3.53 3.71
C ARG A 146 14.94 -4.98 3.66
N TYR A 147 14.50 -5.76 2.67
CA TYR A 147 14.96 -7.13 2.51
C TYR A 147 16.39 -7.19 1.99
N ALA A 148 16.79 -6.29 1.09
CA ALA A 148 18.17 -6.18 0.64
C ALA A 148 19.13 -5.97 1.81
N ARG A 149 18.82 -5.08 2.74
CA ARG A 149 19.62 -4.87 3.95
C ARG A 149 19.69 -6.08 4.87
N ASN A 150 18.62 -6.88 4.92
CA ASN A 150 18.59 -8.08 5.75
C ASN A 150 19.41 -9.23 5.14
N ILE A 151 19.44 -9.33 3.82
CA ILE A 151 20.13 -10.43 3.09
C ILE A 151 21.61 -10.08 2.87
N PHE A 152 21.89 -8.90 2.37
CA PHE A 152 23.24 -8.48 1.97
C PHE A 152 23.99 -7.65 3.03
N GLY A 153 23.31 -7.28 4.11
CA GLY A 153 23.86 -6.39 5.12
C GLY A 153 23.78 -4.92 4.72
N LYS A 154 24.51 -4.06 5.41
CA LYS A 154 24.61 -2.65 5.02
C LYS A 154 25.43 -2.56 3.75
N GLU A 155 24.83 -2.02 2.68
CA GLU A 155 25.60 -1.59 1.53
C GLU A 155 26.68 -0.60 1.95
N ASN A 156 27.90 -0.87 1.50
CA ASN A 156 28.97 0.12 1.48
C ASN A 156 28.74 1.07 0.31
#